data_b2a2161fdff6b9f974ee38b77fcde7fa
#
_entry.id   b2a2161fdff6b9f974ee38b77fcde7fa
#
_cell.length_a   1.000
_cell.length_b   1.000
_cell.length_c   1.000
_cell.angle_alpha   90.00
_cell.angle_beta   90.00
_cell.angle_gamma   90.00
#
_symmetry.space_group_name_H-M   'P 1'
#
loop_
_entity.id
_entity.type
_entity.pdbx_description
1 polymer ?
#
loop_
_entity_poly.entity_id
_entity_poly.type
_entity_poly.pdbx_seq_one_letter_code
_entity_poly.pdbx_strand_id
1 'polypeptide(L)'
;MDASFADADVGLGFDYMRLGEFDKSFEYFDKAIRASPHDPWLAHFYGGKAFANFGLKNYDQSIEWARRAIAINPNIANMHLNLVAALALTDHDAEAREALQRYLALPSTGPLKTIAACKAYLESQHWLPREVGERTYDGLRKAGMPEGEAKTN
;
A
#
# COMPACT_ATOMS: atom_id res chain seq x y z
N MET A 1 -7.33 12.14 25.83
CA MET A 1 -6.33 11.18 25.33
C MET A 1 -5.48 11.92 24.28
N ASP A 2 -4.18 11.92 24.44
CA ASP A 2 -3.29 12.87 23.79
C ASP A 2 -3.00 12.40 22.35
N ALA A 3 -3.31 13.20 21.32
CA ALA A 3 -3.07 12.91 19.91
C ALA A 3 -1.60 12.54 19.61
N SER A 4 -0.67 13.04 20.44
CA SER A 4 0.77 12.76 20.33
C SER A 4 1.14 11.27 20.47
N PHE A 5 0.34 10.47 21.19
CA PHE A 5 0.60 9.04 21.34
C PHE A 5 0.16 8.23 20.10
N ALA A 6 -0.94 8.62 19.46
CA ALA A 6 -1.39 7.97 18.24
C ALA A 6 -0.38 8.15 17.10
N ASP A 7 0.19 9.34 16.97
CA ASP A 7 1.21 9.66 15.96
C ASP A 7 2.51 8.85 16.18
N ALA A 8 2.94 8.69 17.44
CA ALA A 8 4.11 7.89 17.78
C ALA A 8 3.90 6.41 17.48
N ASP A 9 2.74 5.85 17.83
CA ASP A 9 2.40 4.45 17.54
C ASP A 9 2.34 4.19 16.03
N VAL A 10 1.78 5.11 15.25
CA VAL A 10 1.73 5.01 13.78
C VAL A 10 3.15 5.04 13.19
N GLY A 11 4.01 5.92 13.66
CA GLY A 11 5.41 5.97 13.23
C GLY A 11 6.11 4.63 13.44
N LEU A 12 5.98 4.04 14.63
CA LEU A 12 6.52 2.72 14.94
C LEU A 12 5.92 1.61 14.07
N GLY A 13 4.61 1.67 13.80
CA GLY A 13 3.95 0.72 12.90
C GLY A 13 4.57 0.71 11.51
N PHE A 14 4.83 1.88 10.93
CA PHE A 14 5.52 1.99 9.64
C PHE A 14 6.98 1.59 9.70
N ASP A 15 7.71 1.86 10.79
CA ASP A 15 9.09 1.44 10.96
C ASP A 15 9.21 -0.08 11.01
N TYR A 16 8.37 -0.77 11.79
CA TYR A 16 8.32 -2.23 11.82
C TYR A 16 7.93 -2.82 10.46
N MET A 17 7.00 -2.21 9.75
CA MET A 17 6.63 -2.63 8.39
C MET A 17 7.82 -2.54 7.44
N ARG A 18 8.63 -1.47 7.48
CA ARG A 18 9.86 -1.32 6.68
C ARG A 18 10.92 -2.37 7.01
N LEU A 19 10.99 -2.79 8.27
CA LEU A 19 11.89 -3.85 8.73
C LEU A 19 11.39 -5.26 8.37
N GLY A 20 10.17 -5.40 7.83
CA GLY A 20 9.55 -6.69 7.56
C GLY A 20 8.95 -7.37 8.79
N GLU A 21 8.91 -6.68 9.93
CA GLU A 21 8.33 -7.17 11.19
C GLU A 21 6.81 -6.88 11.22
N PHE A 22 6.09 -7.47 10.28
CA PHE A 22 4.69 -7.16 10.00
C PHE A 22 3.75 -7.44 11.18
N ASP A 23 3.99 -8.49 11.94
CA ASP A 23 3.16 -8.82 13.11
C ASP A 23 3.22 -7.71 14.17
N LYS A 24 4.43 -7.16 14.41
CA LYS A 24 4.59 -6.02 15.31
C LYS A 24 3.93 -4.76 14.75
N SER A 25 4.02 -4.53 13.44
CA SER A 25 3.38 -3.37 12.83
C SER A 25 1.87 -3.33 13.08
N PHE A 26 1.19 -4.50 13.07
CA PHE A 26 -0.24 -4.58 13.40
C PHE A 26 -0.58 -4.07 14.79
N GLU A 27 0.22 -4.42 15.80
CA GLU A 27 -0.02 -3.98 17.18
C GLU A 27 -0.09 -2.46 17.28
N TYR A 28 0.83 -1.78 16.60
CA TYR A 28 0.91 -0.32 16.62
C TYR A 28 -0.21 0.33 15.82
N PHE A 29 -0.55 -0.16 14.63
CA PHE A 29 -1.71 0.35 13.89
C PHE A 29 -3.02 0.11 14.64
N ASP A 30 -3.20 -1.03 15.30
CA ASP A 30 -4.39 -1.30 16.11
C ASP A 30 -4.47 -0.40 17.34
N LYS A 31 -3.34 -0.09 17.99
CA LYS A 31 -3.28 0.90 19.07
C LYS A 31 -3.70 2.28 18.60
N ALA A 32 -3.14 2.74 17.48
CA ALA A 32 -3.45 4.04 16.91
C ALA A 32 -4.94 4.17 16.54
N ILE A 33 -5.50 3.16 15.88
CA ILE A 33 -6.92 3.14 15.49
C ILE A 33 -7.83 3.17 16.73
N ARG A 34 -7.50 2.41 17.78
CA ARG A 34 -8.27 2.43 19.04
C ARG A 34 -8.17 3.76 19.79
N ALA A 35 -6.97 4.38 19.74
CA ALA A 35 -6.73 5.66 20.42
C ALA A 35 -7.46 6.81 19.74
N SER A 36 -7.51 6.80 18.39
CA SER A 36 -8.11 7.88 17.60
C SER A 36 -8.92 7.33 16.39
N PRO A 37 -10.14 6.80 16.63
CA PRO A 37 -10.95 6.18 15.58
C PRO A 37 -11.49 7.18 14.55
N HIS A 38 -11.38 8.47 14.79
CA HIS A 38 -11.79 9.57 13.91
C HIS A 38 -10.61 10.41 13.45
N ASP A 39 -9.40 9.84 13.50
CA ASP A 39 -8.18 10.54 13.10
C ASP A 39 -8.23 10.94 11.62
N PRO A 40 -7.81 12.16 11.24
CA PRO A 40 -7.70 12.55 9.84
C PRO A 40 -6.77 11.64 9.01
N TRP A 41 -5.82 10.95 9.66
CA TRP A 41 -4.88 10.02 9.05
C TRP A 41 -5.35 8.56 9.07
N LEU A 42 -6.59 8.28 9.49
CA LEU A 42 -7.13 6.92 9.61
C LEU A 42 -6.98 6.09 8.32
N ALA A 43 -7.10 6.72 7.15
CA ALA A 43 -6.84 6.07 5.87
C ALA A 43 -5.41 5.52 5.76
N HIS A 44 -4.43 6.21 6.33
CA HIS A 44 -3.03 5.77 6.35
C HIS A 44 -2.82 4.62 7.34
N PHE A 45 -3.53 4.62 8.48
CA PHE A 45 -3.47 3.50 9.44
C PHE A 45 -4.03 2.21 8.82
N TYR A 46 -5.14 2.31 8.10
CA TYR A 46 -5.69 1.20 7.33
C TYR A 46 -4.75 0.78 6.19
N GLY A 47 -4.10 1.75 5.56
CA GLY A 47 -3.07 1.52 4.56
C GLY A 47 -1.87 0.73 5.11
N GLY A 48 -1.40 1.07 6.30
CA GLY A 48 -0.35 0.32 7.00
C GLY A 48 -0.75 -1.14 7.21
N LYS A 49 -1.99 -1.39 7.65
CA LYS A 49 -2.53 -2.75 7.80
C LYS A 49 -2.64 -3.48 6.46
N ALA A 50 -3.01 -2.79 5.38
CA ALA A 50 -3.05 -3.39 4.05
C ALA A 50 -1.66 -3.84 3.60
N PHE A 51 -0.63 -2.99 3.73
CA PHE A 51 0.74 -3.33 3.37
C PHE A 51 1.33 -4.45 4.24
N ALA A 52 1.08 -4.45 5.54
CA ALA A 52 1.55 -5.50 6.43
C ALA A 52 0.93 -6.88 6.06
N ASN A 53 -0.38 -6.92 5.76
CA ASN A 53 -1.03 -8.13 5.26
C ASN A 53 -0.46 -8.58 3.91
N PHE A 54 -0.17 -7.65 2.99
CA PHE A 54 0.48 -7.94 1.73
C PHE A 54 1.88 -8.53 1.94
N GLY A 55 2.65 -7.99 2.89
CA GLY A 55 3.94 -8.51 3.29
C GLY A 55 3.88 -9.96 3.76
N LEU A 56 2.90 -10.30 4.58
CA LEU A 56 2.61 -11.65 5.08
C LEU A 56 1.94 -12.57 4.04
N LYS A 57 1.65 -12.09 2.84
CA LYS A 57 0.89 -12.81 1.79
C LYS A 57 -0.57 -13.10 2.16
N ASN A 58 -1.12 -12.42 3.16
CA ASN A 58 -2.54 -12.45 3.52
C ASN A 58 -3.32 -11.52 2.57
N TYR A 59 -3.37 -11.87 1.29
CA TYR A 59 -3.86 -10.95 0.23
C TYR A 59 -5.33 -10.58 0.40
N ASP A 60 -6.20 -11.49 0.85
CA ASP A 60 -7.62 -11.19 1.07
C ASP A 60 -7.79 -10.09 2.13
N GLN A 61 -7.03 -10.18 3.23
CA GLN A 61 -7.02 -9.14 4.27
C GLN A 61 -6.39 -7.83 3.76
N SER A 62 -5.34 -7.93 2.94
CA SER A 62 -4.74 -6.76 2.29
C SER A 62 -5.76 -6.02 1.42
N ILE A 63 -6.53 -6.74 0.60
CA ILE A 63 -7.60 -6.20 -0.24
C ILE A 63 -8.67 -5.49 0.61
N GLU A 64 -9.11 -6.12 1.70
CA GLU A 64 -10.13 -5.55 2.59
C GLU A 64 -9.66 -4.22 3.20
N TRP A 65 -8.44 -4.19 3.77
CA TRP A 65 -7.89 -2.98 4.38
C TRP A 65 -7.60 -1.88 3.35
N ALA A 66 -7.11 -2.23 2.16
CA ALA A 66 -6.90 -1.26 1.08
C ALA A 66 -8.23 -0.63 0.65
N ARG A 67 -9.31 -1.42 0.51
CA ARG A 67 -10.65 -0.90 0.19
C ARG A 67 -11.17 0.04 1.27
N ARG A 68 -10.97 -0.28 2.55
CA ARG A 68 -11.34 0.60 3.67
C ARG A 68 -10.57 1.93 3.63
N ALA A 69 -9.27 1.89 3.37
CA ALA A 69 -8.45 3.10 3.23
C ALA A 69 -8.93 3.98 2.06
N ILE A 70 -9.19 3.38 0.90
CA ILE A 70 -9.71 4.05 -0.30
C ILE A 70 -11.11 4.65 -0.06
N ALA A 71 -11.96 3.98 0.71
CA ALA A 71 -13.29 4.51 1.05
C ALA A 71 -13.21 5.81 1.88
N ILE A 72 -12.19 5.95 2.72
CA ILE A 72 -11.96 7.18 3.50
C ILE A 72 -11.28 8.25 2.63
N ASN A 73 -10.24 7.87 1.89
CA ASN A 73 -9.50 8.77 1.01
C ASN A 73 -9.36 8.16 -0.39
N PRO A 74 -10.28 8.49 -1.33
CA PRO A 74 -10.26 7.94 -2.69
C PRO A 74 -9.02 8.32 -3.51
N ASN A 75 -8.25 9.34 -3.08
CA ASN A 75 -7.06 9.82 -3.79
C ASN A 75 -5.74 9.24 -3.24
N ILE A 76 -5.80 8.25 -2.35
CA ILE A 76 -4.63 7.64 -1.74
C ILE A 76 -3.97 6.64 -2.72
N ALA A 77 -3.07 7.11 -3.57
CA ALA A 77 -2.52 6.37 -4.71
C ALA A 77 -1.86 5.05 -4.34
N ASN A 78 -1.07 5.02 -3.25
CA ASN A 78 -0.38 3.81 -2.80
C ASN A 78 -1.33 2.69 -2.38
N MET A 79 -2.55 3.01 -1.92
CA MET A 79 -3.55 2.00 -1.60
C MET A 79 -4.20 1.40 -2.85
N HIS A 80 -4.39 2.20 -3.89
CA HIS A 80 -4.80 1.67 -5.18
C HIS A 80 -3.75 0.74 -5.77
N LEU A 81 -2.46 1.07 -5.69
CA LEU A 81 -1.36 0.17 -6.10
C LEU A 81 -1.38 -1.15 -5.32
N ASN A 82 -1.51 -1.08 -4.00
CA ASN A 82 -1.59 -2.27 -3.15
C ASN A 82 -2.79 -3.15 -3.54
N LEU A 83 -3.97 -2.54 -3.72
CA LEU A 83 -5.19 -3.23 -4.14
C LEU A 83 -5.02 -3.93 -5.49
N VAL A 84 -4.46 -3.24 -6.49
CA VAL A 84 -4.19 -3.82 -7.82
C VAL A 84 -3.29 -5.05 -7.70
N ALA A 85 -2.17 -4.91 -6.98
CA ALA A 85 -1.21 -6.00 -6.83
C ALA A 85 -1.81 -7.21 -6.10
N ALA A 86 -2.55 -6.98 -5.01
CA ALA A 86 -3.17 -8.05 -4.22
C ALA A 86 -4.24 -8.79 -5.02
N LEU A 87 -5.12 -8.08 -5.72
CA LEU A 87 -6.15 -8.66 -6.59
C LEU A 87 -5.54 -9.52 -7.70
N ALA A 88 -4.50 -9.02 -8.36
CA ALA A 88 -3.84 -9.76 -9.43
C ALA A 88 -3.15 -11.04 -8.93
N LEU A 89 -2.54 -10.99 -7.74
CA LEU A 89 -1.86 -12.15 -7.14
C LEU A 89 -2.83 -13.22 -6.61
N THR A 90 -4.11 -12.89 -6.49
CA THR A 90 -5.19 -13.81 -6.08
C THR A 90 -6.14 -14.18 -7.24
N ASP A 91 -5.67 -14.01 -8.47
CA ASP A 91 -6.42 -14.37 -9.70
C ASP A 91 -7.76 -13.62 -9.90
N HIS A 92 -7.95 -12.48 -9.23
CA HIS A 92 -9.07 -11.58 -9.47
C HIS A 92 -8.77 -10.63 -10.65
N ASP A 93 -8.43 -11.19 -11.80
CA ASP A 93 -7.87 -10.46 -12.95
C ASP A 93 -8.76 -9.33 -13.48
N ALA A 94 -10.08 -9.54 -13.50
CA ALA A 94 -11.01 -8.50 -13.95
C ALA A 94 -11.03 -7.29 -13.00
N GLU A 95 -11.11 -7.55 -11.69
CA GLU A 95 -11.09 -6.50 -10.68
C GLU A 95 -9.74 -5.81 -10.61
N ALA A 96 -8.64 -6.55 -10.78
CA ALA A 96 -7.28 -5.99 -10.81
C ALA A 96 -7.12 -4.99 -11.96
N ARG A 97 -7.60 -5.34 -13.17
CA ARG A 97 -7.59 -4.42 -14.32
C ARG A 97 -8.44 -3.18 -14.09
N GLU A 98 -9.64 -3.33 -13.53
CA GLU A 98 -10.49 -2.19 -13.19
C GLU A 98 -9.84 -1.28 -12.14
N ALA A 99 -9.27 -1.87 -11.08
CA ALA A 99 -8.54 -1.12 -10.06
C ALA A 99 -7.32 -0.39 -10.65
N LEU A 100 -6.59 -1.02 -11.60
CA LEU A 100 -5.49 -0.38 -12.31
C LEU A 100 -5.96 0.84 -13.12
N GLN A 101 -7.07 0.75 -13.84
CA GLN A 101 -7.62 1.89 -14.58
C GLN A 101 -7.97 3.04 -13.64
N ARG A 102 -8.56 2.76 -12.49
CA ARG A 102 -8.84 3.78 -11.46
C ARG A 102 -7.55 4.43 -10.97
N TYR A 103 -6.53 3.62 -10.66
CA TYR A 103 -5.22 4.13 -10.25
C TYR A 103 -4.61 5.07 -11.31
N LEU A 104 -4.58 4.65 -12.57
CA LEU A 104 -3.99 5.43 -13.66
C LEU A 104 -4.72 6.75 -13.94
N ALA A 105 -6.00 6.83 -13.56
CA ALA A 105 -6.83 8.03 -13.68
C ALA A 105 -6.64 9.02 -12.51
N LEU A 106 -6.02 8.60 -11.39
CA LEU A 106 -5.84 9.48 -10.24
C LEU A 106 -4.85 10.61 -10.55
N PRO A 107 -5.16 11.87 -10.23
CA PRO A 107 -4.22 12.98 -10.34
C PRO A 107 -2.97 12.78 -9.46
N SER A 108 -3.13 12.13 -8.30
CA SER A 108 -2.08 11.88 -7.32
C SER A 108 -1.01 10.88 -7.77
N THR A 109 -1.22 10.11 -8.84
CA THR A 109 -0.20 9.18 -9.36
C THR A 109 0.95 9.92 -10.04
N GLY A 110 0.72 11.10 -10.60
CA GLY A 110 1.76 11.85 -11.31
C GLY A 110 2.46 10.99 -12.37
N PRO A 111 3.80 10.84 -12.28
CA PRO A 111 4.58 10.02 -13.21
C PRO A 111 4.53 8.50 -12.93
N LEU A 112 3.92 8.05 -11.82
CA LEU A 112 3.97 6.66 -11.36
C LEU A 112 2.96 5.78 -12.11
N LYS A 113 3.03 5.77 -13.43
CA LYS A 113 2.09 5.06 -14.33
C LYS A 113 2.73 3.85 -15.03
N THR A 114 3.94 3.51 -14.66
CA THR A 114 4.68 2.37 -15.20
C THR A 114 5.40 1.62 -14.10
N ILE A 115 5.71 0.34 -14.33
CA ILE A 115 6.47 -0.49 -13.39
C ILE A 115 7.82 0.17 -13.08
N ALA A 116 8.56 0.61 -14.10
CA ALA A 116 9.87 1.25 -13.90
C ALA A 116 9.78 2.51 -13.01
N ALA A 117 8.77 3.34 -13.20
CA ALA A 117 8.58 4.55 -12.39
C ALA A 117 8.18 4.22 -10.94
N CYS A 118 7.26 3.26 -10.75
CA CYS A 118 6.87 2.78 -9.43
C CYS A 118 8.06 2.18 -8.69
N LYS A 119 8.86 1.34 -9.36
CA LYS A 119 10.05 0.70 -8.80
C LYS A 119 11.06 1.75 -8.35
N ALA A 120 11.43 2.68 -9.21
CA ALA A 120 12.38 3.75 -8.88
C ALA A 120 11.92 4.57 -7.67
N TYR A 121 10.64 4.90 -7.59
CA TYR A 121 10.07 5.65 -6.47
C TYR A 121 10.10 4.84 -5.17
N LEU A 122 9.54 3.63 -5.15
CA LEU A 122 9.44 2.81 -3.94
C LEU A 122 10.81 2.42 -3.39
N GLU A 123 11.78 2.12 -4.26
CA GLU A 123 13.16 1.84 -3.86
C GLU A 123 13.85 3.08 -3.27
N SER A 124 13.65 4.27 -3.85
CA SER A 124 14.23 5.51 -3.32
C SER A 124 13.72 5.87 -1.93
N GLN A 125 12.49 5.49 -1.62
CA GLN A 125 11.86 5.78 -0.33
C GLN A 125 12.13 4.73 0.75
N HIS A 126 12.64 3.56 0.39
CA HIS A 126 12.84 2.41 1.30
C HIS A 126 11.56 2.04 2.09
N TRP A 127 10.41 2.15 1.43
CA TRP A 127 9.10 1.96 2.07
C TRP A 127 8.77 0.50 2.41
N LEU A 128 9.31 -0.44 1.65
CA LEU A 128 9.01 -1.86 1.75
C LEU A 128 10.29 -2.68 1.69
N PRO A 129 10.33 -3.85 2.35
CA PRO A 129 11.34 -4.85 2.09
C PRO A 129 11.41 -5.20 0.60
N ARG A 130 12.60 -5.44 0.08
CA ARG A 130 12.82 -5.67 -1.36
C ARG A 130 11.93 -6.76 -1.94
N GLU A 131 11.78 -7.87 -1.24
CA GLU A 131 10.94 -9.00 -1.68
C GLU A 131 9.44 -8.63 -1.77
N VAL A 132 8.97 -7.74 -0.90
CA VAL A 132 7.59 -7.23 -0.93
C VAL A 132 7.42 -6.30 -2.14
N GLY A 133 8.42 -5.45 -2.41
CA GLY A 133 8.46 -4.60 -3.60
C GLY A 133 8.39 -5.44 -4.89
N GLU A 134 9.22 -6.48 -5.04
CA GLU A 134 9.21 -7.33 -6.22
C GLU A 134 7.85 -8.00 -6.43
N ARG A 135 7.22 -8.54 -5.36
CA ARG A 135 5.86 -9.08 -5.45
C ARG A 135 4.82 -8.03 -5.86
N THR A 136 4.98 -6.80 -5.40
CA THR A 136 4.11 -5.70 -5.83
C THR A 136 4.22 -5.50 -7.33
N TYR A 137 5.44 -5.43 -7.87
CA TYR A 137 5.67 -5.25 -9.31
C TYR A 137 5.13 -6.42 -10.13
N ASP A 138 5.27 -7.65 -9.65
CA ASP A 138 4.70 -8.84 -10.31
C ASP A 138 3.17 -8.77 -10.37
N GLY A 139 2.51 -8.35 -9.30
CA GLY A 139 1.08 -8.15 -9.29
C GLY A 139 0.63 -7.03 -10.24
N LEU A 140 1.33 -5.90 -10.25
CA LEU A 140 1.05 -4.78 -11.16
C LEU A 140 1.21 -5.18 -12.63
N ARG A 141 2.27 -5.95 -12.94
CA ARG A 141 2.55 -6.50 -14.26
C ARG A 141 1.45 -7.45 -14.72
N LYS A 142 1.02 -8.34 -13.84
CA LYS A 142 -0.09 -9.26 -14.09
C LYS A 142 -1.41 -8.51 -14.34
N ALA A 143 -1.65 -7.40 -13.67
CA ALA A 143 -2.81 -6.53 -13.90
C ALA A 143 -2.74 -5.76 -15.22
N GLY A 144 -1.58 -5.72 -15.89
CA GLY A 144 -1.37 -5.06 -17.18
C GLY A 144 -0.78 -3.64 -17.09
N MET A 145 -0.12 -3.29 -15.98
CA MET A 145 0.61 -2.03 -15.90
C MET A 145 1.79 -2.05 -16.88
N PRO A 146 2.00 -0.99 -17.70
CA PRO A 146 3.13 -0.93 -18.64
C PRO A 146 4.47 -0.98 -17.92
N GLU A 147 5.48 -1.66 -18.53
CA GLU A 147 6.83 -1.73 -17.97
C GLU A 147 7.48 -0.34 -17.88
N GLY A 148 7.36 0.47 -18.92
CA GLY A 148 8.06 1.75 -19.03
C GLY A 148 9.55 1.56 -19.33
N GLU A 149 10.22 2.67 -19.66
CA GLU A 149 11.68 2.66 -19.85
C GLU A 149 12.38 2.88 -18.50
N ALA A 150 13.32 2.03 -18.15
CA ALA A 150 14.24 2.31 -17.07
C ALA A 150 15.09 3.53 -17.46
N LYS A 151 15.06 4.60 -16.66
CA LYS A 151 16.00 5.71 -16.88
C LYS A 151 17.42 5.17 -16.75
N THR A 152 18.10 4.99 -17.87
CA THR A 152 19.56 4.81 -17.90
C THR A 152 20.19 6.13 -17.48
N ASN A 153 20.72 6.15 -16.26
CA ASN A 153 21.64 7.22 -15.84
C ASN A 153 23.01 6.97 -16.45
#